data_adf3c53e7b190b6463514de1d5447ab7
#
_entry.id   adf3c53e7b190b6463514de1d5447ab7
#
_cell.length_a   1.000
_cell.length_b   1.000
_cell.length_c   1.000
_cell.angle_alpha   90.00
_cell.angle_beta   90.00
_cell.angle_gamma   90.00
#
_symmetry.space_group_name_H-M   'P 1'
#
loop_
_entity.id
_entity.type
_entity.pdbx_description
1 polymer ?
#
loop_
_entity_poly.entity_id
_entity_poly.type
_entity_poly.pdbx_seq_one_letter_code
_entity_poly.pdbx_strand_id
1 'polypeptide(L)'
;MSGNAYVTASPESEPAFIDEGRCAIRNWDDQETVVSFYFRAMNKGKMTVSLQAIGHSQVEVSLLGETEEVELASDTLTLVEVGTFKVKEPGYVKVDIRGKKINAGDSFGNVESLVVKGNVGPVVCVNGDFSTHFGRRGPSTHMSYTLPEGDVEWFYNEVVVPEEGDIPSSYYMACGFGEGYFGMQNNTPYPRRILFSVWSPFVTDNPAEIPDSMRVQLVRKGEQTTINDFGNEGSGGQSYMHYDWKPGERCRFLMGVRPDKNNTTVYTAYFYDNHQNKWSLVASWRRPQITTWYTHAYSFLENFNPVMGHITRKAYYCNQWARTADGKWLPVTQGRFTCDATGNQKQRLDYKGGVENNDFFLTMGGFFNDFLESGTPFTREGNVTEAPDVDFSTLE
;
A
#
# COMPACT_ATOMS: atom_id res chain seq x y z
N MET A 1 -21.03 -2.39 4.39
CA MET A 1 -20.11 -3.57 4.33
C MET A 1 -18.90 -3.32 3.43
N SER A 2 -19.09 -3.07 2.14
CA SER A 2 -18.06 -3.18 1.10
C SER A 2 -16.72 -2.47 1.40
N GLY A 3 -16.73 -1.32 2.04
CA GLY A 3 -15.50 -0.60 2.41
C GLY A 3 -14.79 -1.09 3.68
N ASN A 4 -15.46 -1.85 4.55
CA ASN A 4 -15.03 -2.07 5.93
C ASN A 4 -15.07 -3.54 6.38
N ALA A 5 -15.41 -4.48 5.49
CA ALA A 5 -15.49 -5.91 5.81
C ALA A 5 -14.48 -6.72 4.99
N TYR A 6 -13.92 -7.74 5.63
CA TYR A 6 -12.93 -8.66 5.04
C TYR A 6 -13.25 -10.09 5.44
N VAL A 7 -12.99 -11.02 4.55
CA VAL A 7 -12.89 -12.44 4.93
C VAL A 7 -11.50 -12.66 5.49
N THR A 8 -11.41 -12.90 6.79
CA THR A 8 -10.13 -13.04 7.51
C THR A 8 -9.74 -14.49 7.79
N ALA A 9 -10.66 -15.41 7.60
CA ALA A 9 -10.44 -16.85 7.52
C ALA A 9 -11.48 -17.47 6.60
N SER A 10 -11.11 -18.48 5.83
CA SER A 10 -11.97 -19.27 4.96
C SER A 10 -11.24 -20.54 4.50
N PRO A 11 -11.95 -21.64 4.17
CA PRO A 11 -11.35 -22.79 3.52
C PRO A 11 -10.65 -22.41 2.21
N GLU A 12 -9.53 -23.09 1.89
CA GLU A 12 -8.77 -22.83 0.65
C GLU A 12 -9.50 -23.31 -0.61
N SER A 13 -10.32 -24.38 -0.50
CA SER A 13 -10.95 -25.03 -1.64
C SER A 13 -12.04 -24.18 -2.30
N GLU A 14 -12.86 -23.50 -1.49
CA GLU A 14 -13.95 -22.63 -1.95
C GLU A 14 -14.05 -21.40 -1.03
N PRO A 15 -13.12 -20.45 -1.16
CA PRO A 15 -13.05 -19.36 -0.22
C PRO A 15 -14.25 -18.43 -0.33
N ALA A 16 -14.79 -18.04 0.83
CA ALA A 16 -15.77 -16.97 0.90
C ALA A 16 -15.13 -15.63 0.47
N PHE A 17 -15.93 -14.72 -0.07
CA PHE A 17 -15.47 -13.39 -0.47
C PHE A 17 -16.55 -12.32 -0.31
N ILE A 18 -16.14 -11.07 -0.24
CA ILE A 18 -17.03 -9.92 -0.24
C ILE A 18 -17.24 -9.45 -1.69
N ASP A 19 -18.46 -9.55 -2.17
CA ASP A 19 -18.92 -8.93 -3.41
C ASP A 19 -19.19 -7.44 -3.14
N GLU A 20 -18.21 -6.60 -3.48
CA GLU A 20 -18.27 -5.15 -3.20
C GLU A 20 -19.43 -4.47 -3.92
N GLY A 21 -19.72 -4.89 -5.15
CA GLY A 21 -20.78 -4.28 -5.97
C GLY A 21 -22.19 -4.58 -5.48
N ARG A 22 -22.36 -5.70 -4.76
CA ARG A 22 -23.65 -6.14 -4.23
C ARG A 22 -23.77 -6.05 -2.72
N CYS A 23 -22.73 -5.61 -2.02
CA CYS A 23 -22.64 -5.61 -0.56
C CYS A 23 -23.01 -6.98 0.04
N ALA A 24 -22.45 -8.07 -0.52
CA ALA A 24 -22.85 -9.42 -0.16
C ALA A 24 -21.65 -10.30 0.17
N ILE A 25 -21.84 -11.20 1.14
CA ILE A 25 -20.91 -12.30 1.42
C ILE A 25 -21.29 -13.45 0.47
N ARG A 26 -20.31 -13.98 -0.23
CA ARG A 26 -20.47 -15.12 -1.15
C ARG A 26 -19.72 -16.33 -0.62
N ASN A 27 -20.22 -17.53 -0.94
CA ASN A 27 -19.67 -18.80 -0.50
C ASN A 27 -19.53 -18.90 1.03
N TRP A 28 -20.55 -18.40 1.76
CA TRP A 28 -20.55 -18.43 3.21
C TRP A 28 -21.45 -19.56 3.71
N ASP A 29 -20.94 -20.78 3.66
CA ASP A 29 -21.65 -22.03 3.97
C ASP A 29 -20.87 -22.93 4.94
N ASP A 30 -19.63 -22.56 5.28
CA ASP A 30 -18.78 -23.29 6.23
C ASP A 30 -18.58 -22.52 7.55
N GLN A 31 -18.28 -23.27 8.62
CA GLN A 31 -18.07 -22.71 9.97
C GLN A 31 -16.64 -22.17 10.20
N GLU A 32 -15.69 -22.40 9.28
CA GLU A 32 -14.32 -21.91 9.38
C GLU A 32 -14.22 -20.47 8.88
N THR A 33 -15.15 -20.05 8.03
CA THR A 33 -15.21 -18.68 7.51
C THR A 33 -15.48 -17.66 8.59
N VAL A 34 -14.60 -16.66 8.67
CA VAL A 34 -14.75 -15.50 9.54
C VAL A 34 -14.86 -14.25 8.68
N VAL A 35 -15.96 -13.54 8.79
CA VAL A 35 -16.16 -12.21 8.19
C VAL A 35 -15.94 -11.16 9.25
N SER A 36 -14.91 -10.34 9.08
CA SER A 36 -14.49 -9.30 10.03
C SER A 36 -14.88 -7.92 9.52
N PHE A 37 -15.62 -7.18 10.32
CA PHE A 37 -15.95 -5.79 10.08
C PHE A 37 -15.11 -4.88 10.98
N TYR A 38 -14.69 -3.72 10.45
CA TYR A 38 -13.87 -2.78 11.17
C TYR A 38 -14.47 -1.38 11.13
N PHE A 39 -14.48 -0.72 12.29
CA PHE A 39 -14.74 0.70 12.42
C PHE A 39 -13.95 1.27 13.60
N ARG A 40 -13.69 2.57 13.62
CA ARG A 40 -13.01 3.21 14.75
C ARG A 40 -14.01 3.97 15.61
N ALA A 41 -14.11 3.63 16.88
CA ALA A 41 -14.81 4.40 17.90
C ALA A 41 -13.94 5.58 18.35
N MET A 42 -14.49 6.79 18.34
CA MET A 42 -13.74 8.01 18.68
C MET A 42 -13.76 8.34 20.16
N ASN A 43 -14.71 7.77 20.91
CA ASN A 43 -14.83 7.95 22.36
C ASN A 43 -15.02 6.61 23.08
N LYS A 44 -14.59 6.55 24.34
CA LYS A 44 -15.02 5.50 25.24
C LYS A 44 -16.51 5.66 25.56
N GLY A 45 -17.23 4.56 25.76
CA GLY A 45 -18.64 4.60 26.04
C GLY A 45 -19.33 3.26 25.88
N LYS A 46 -20.67 3.27 25.95
CA LYS A 46 -21.49 2.12 25.61
C LYS A 46 -21.99 2.25 24.18
N MET A 47 -22.05 1.14 23.48
CA MET A 47 -22.64 1.05 22.15
C MET A 47 -23.48 -0.21 22.02
N THR A 48 -24.64 -0.09 21.40
CA THR A 48 -25.44 -1.22 20.92
C THR A 48 -25.05 -1.51 19.46
N VAL A 49 -24.73 -2.76 19.18
CA VAL A 49 -24.40 -3.25 17.84
C VAL A 49 -25.56 -4.09 17.33
N SER A 50 -25.95 -3.86 16.08
CA SER A 50 -26.96 -4.64 15.39
C SER A 50 -26.46 -5.00 13.99
N LEU A 51 -26.89 -6.14 13.47
CA LEU A 51 -26.65 -6.58 12.10
C LEU A 51 -27.85 -6.21 11.23
N GLN A 52 -27.61 -5.60 10.09
CA GLN A 52 -28.59 -5.53 9.02
C GLN A 52 -28.37 -6.74 8.12
N ALA A 53 -29.21 -7.76 8.29
CA ALA A 53 -28.95 -9.09 7.75
C ALA A 53 -30.21 -9.74 7.16
N ILE A 54 -29.96 -10.76 6.33
CA ILE A 54 -30.97 -11.65 5.74
C ILE A 54 -30.44 -13.07 5.81
N GLY A 55 -31.30 -14.04 6.13
CA GLY A 55 -30.94 -15.45 6.17
C GLY A 55 -31.75 -16.23 7.21
N HIS A 56 -31.53 -17.55 7.23
CA HIS A 56 -32.12 -18.49 8.22
C HIS A 56 -30.99 -19.34 8.82
N SER A 57 -30.31 -18.77 9.81
CA SER A 57 -29.13 -19.40 10.42
C SER A 57 -28.89 -18.90 11.83
N GLN A 58 -28.01 -19.59 12.55
CA GLN A 58 -27.37 -19.11 13.77
C GLN A 58 -25.95 -18.65 13.43
N VAL A 59 -25.59 -17.47 13.86
CA VAL A 59 -24.24 -16.89 13.72
C VAL A 59 -23.70 -16.48 15.08
N GLU A 60 -22.40 -16.58 15.23
CA GLU A 60 -21.66 -16.09 16.39
C GLU A 60 -21.03 -14.74 16.04
N VAL A 61 -21.22 -13.75 16.91
CA VAL A 61 -20.67 -12.40 16.74
C VAL A 61 -19.76 -12.09 17.92
N SER A 62 -18.46 -11.91 17.62
CA SER A 62 -17.43 -11.64 18.63
C SER A 62 -16.87 -10.25 18.47
N LEU A 63 -16.86 -9.44 19.54
CA LEU A 63 -16.24 -8.12 19.60
C LEU A 63 -15.85 -7.74 21.01
N LEU A 64 -14.77 -6.99 21.17
CA LEU A 64 -14.27 -6.46 22.46
C LEU A 64 -14.04 -7.54 23.54
N GLY A 65 -13.84 -8.80 23.14
CA GLY A 65 -13.66 -9.94 24.05
C GLY A 65 -14.96 -10.58 24.55
N GLU A 66 -16.10 -10.16 24.06
CA GLU A 66 -17.41 -10.73 24.30
C GLU A 66 -17.93 -11.43 23.05
N THR A 67 -18.75 -12.46 23.21
CA THR A 67 -19.31 -13.26 22.11
C THR A 67 -20.80 -13.49 22.36
N GLU A 68 -21.61 -13.23 21.33
CA GLU A 68 -23.06 -13.38 21.36
C GLU A 68 -23.50 -14.32 20.22
N GLU A 69 -24.47 -15.19 20.49
CA GLU A 69 -25.15 -15.98 19.47
C GLU A 69 -26.39 -15.24 18.96
N VAL A 70 -26.49 -15.10 17.65
CA VAL A 70 -27.56 -14.34 17.00
C VAL A 70 -28.29 -15.24 16.01
N GLU A 71 -29.61 -15.21 16.05
CA GLU A 71 -30.45 -15.92 15.07
C GLU A 71 -30.85 -14.97 13.94
N LEU A 72 -30.54 -15.35 12.71
CA LEU A 72 -31.06 -14.74 11.49
C LEU A 72 -32.29 -15.55 11.05
N ALA A 73 -33.47 -14.91 10.94
CA ALA A 73 -34.74 -15.59 10.68
C ALA A 73 -35.66 -14.75 9.77
N SER A 74 -35.11 -14.29 8.64
CA SER A 74 -35.83 -13.40 7.72
C SER A 74 -35.46 -13.61 6.27
N ASP A 75 -36.46 -13.62 5.39
CA ASP A 75 -36.31 -13.58 3.92
C ASP A 75 -36.10 -12.16 3.38
N THR A 76 -36.12 -11.16 4.23
CA THR A 76 -35.88 -9.76 3.88
C THR A 76 -34.83 -9.16 4.80
N LEU A 77 -34.17 -8.12 4.32
CA LEU A 77 -33.15 -7.42 5.10
C LEU A 77 -33.76 -6.84 6.38
N THR A 78 -33.31 -7.33 7.53
CA THR A 78 -33.89 -7.02 8.86
C THR A 78 -32.76 -6.61 9.81
N LEU A 79 -33.10 -5.70 10.75
CA LEU A 79 -32.18 -5.30 11.83
C LEU A 79 -32.28 -6.28 12.99
N VAL A 80 -31.17 -6.98 13.28
CA VAL A 80 -31.07 -7.95 14.37
C VAL A 80 -30.08 -7.40 15.40
N GLU A 81 -30.53 -7.16 16.64
CA GLU A 81 -29.68 -6.68 17.71
C GLU A 81 -28.74 -7.80 18.18
N VAL A 82 -27.46 -7.47 18.29
CA VAL A 82 -26.42 -8.38 18.83
C VAL A 82 -26.32 -8.18 20.35
N GLY A 83 -26.18 -6.92 20.79
CA GLY A 83 -26.01 -6.61 22.21
C GLY A 83 -25.44 -5.22 22.47
N THR A 84 -25.22 -4.94 23.74
CA THR A 84 -24.63 -3.66 24.20
C THR A 84 -23.26 -3.89 24.82
N PHE A 85 -22.25 -3.25 24.27
CA PHE A 85 -20.81 -3.45 24.56
C PHE A 85 -20.20 -2.16 25.12
N LYS A 86 -19.09 -2.30 25.85
CA LYS A 86 -18.36 -1.18 26.45
C LYS A 86 -17.01 -0.97 25.76
N VAL A 87 -16.88 0.11 25.01
CA VAL A 87 -15.61 0.62 24.51
C VAL A 87 -14.85 1.27 25.68
N LYS A 88 -13.71 0.70 26.05
CA LYS A 88 -12.90 1.17 27.19
C LYS A 88 -12.01 2.35 26.81
N GLU A 89 -11.46 2.32 25.58
CA GLU A 89 -10.60 3.36 25.02
C GLU A 89 -10.95 3.60 23.54
N PRO A 90 -10.78 4.83 23.02
CA PRO A 90 -10.94 5.11 21.59
C PRO A 90 -10.03 4.23 20.75
N GLY A 91 -10.54 3.73 19.63
CA GLY A 91 -9.74 2.88 18.76
C GLY A 91 -10.59 2.06 17.79
N TYR A 92 -9.91 1.25 16.98
CA TYR A 92 -10.58 0.31 16.09
C TYR A 92 -11.28 -0.80 16.87
N VAL A 93 -12.49 -1.08 16.45
CA VAL A 93 -13.29 -2.21 16.89
C VAL A 93 -13.36 -3.19 15.74
N LYS A 94 -12.94 -4.42 15.99
CA LYS A 94 -13.11 -5.56 15.12
C LYS A 94 -14.37 -6.31 15.56
N VAL A 95 -15.25 -6.62 14.61
CA VAL A 95 -16.46 -7.43 14.82
C VAL A 95 -16.33 -8.66 13.92
N ASP A 96 -16.09 -9.81 14.52
CA ASP A 96 -16.01 -11.08 13.81
C ASP A 96 -17.38 -11.75 13.78
N ILE A 97 -17.80 -12.19 12.60
CA ILE A 97 -19.03 -12.94 12.41
C ILE A 97 -18.68 -14.31 11.82
N ARG A 98 -19.17 -15.37 12.47
CA ARG A 98 -18.94 -16.76 12.09
C ARG A 98 -20.27 -17.51 12.01
N GLY A 99 -20.45 -18.34 10.98
CA GLY A 99 -21.58 -19.22 10.88
C GLY A 99 -21.50 -20.37 11.90
N LYS A 100 -22.63 -20.71 12.53
CA LYS A 100 -22.74 -21.82 13.49
C LYS A 100 -23.63 -22.94 12.96
N LYS A 101 -24.82 -22.59 12.44
CA LYS A 101 -25.81 -23.55 11.95
C LYS A 101 -26.68 -22.91 10.88
N ILE A 102 -26.83 -23.56 9.74
CA ILE A 102 -27.81 -23.22 8.72
C ILE A 102 -29.14 -23.90 9.11
N ASN A 103 -30.20 -23.11 9.30
CA ASN A 103 -31.54 -23.62 9.64
C ASN A 103 -32.38 -23.87 8.40
N ALA A 104 -32.20 -23.07 7.33
CA ALA A 104 -32.79 -23.26 6.01
C ALA A 104 -31.93 -22.62 4.92
N GLY A 105 -31.98 -23.18 3.69
CA GLY A 105 -31.15 -22.75 2.57
C GLY A 105 -29.80 -23.42 2.54
N ASP A 106 -28.86 -22.86 1.78
CA ASP A 106 -27.53 -23.42 1.48
C ASP A 106 -26.38 -22.52 1.98
N SER A 107 -26.68 -21.42 2.69
CA SER A 107 -25.70 -20.49 3.24
C SER A 107 -26.14 -19.93 4.58
N PHE A 108 -25.21 -19.30 5.31
CA PHE A 108 -25.54 -18.58 6.55
C PHE A 108 -26.31 -17.26 6.28
N GLY A 109 -26.49 -16.90 5.02
CA GLY A 109 -27.18 -15.68 4.60
C GLY A 109 -26.23 -14.54 4.26
N ASN A 110 -26.67 -13.31 4.50
CA ASN A 110 -25.88 -12.11 4.24
C ASN A 110 -26.00 -11.09 5.38
N VAL A 111 -24.87 -10.44 5.71
CA VAL A 111 -24.83 -9.27 6.58
C VAL A 111 -24.40 -8.07 5.74
N GLU A 112 -25.34 -7.19 5.42
CA GLU A 112 -25.08 -6.05 4.56
C GLU A 112 -24.35 -4.93 5.29
N SER A 113 -24.71 -4.69 6.56
CA SER A 113 -24.06 -3.65 7.37
C SER A 113 -24.14 -3.91 8.86
N LEU A 114 -23.26 -3.25 9.60
CA LEU A 114 -23.37 -3.06 11.04
C LEU A 114 -24.06 -1.72 11.33
N VAL A 115 -24.94 -1.70 12.31
CA VAL A 115 -25.55 -0.49 12.86
C VAL A 115 -25.04 -0.32 14.29
N VAL A 116 -24.34 0.78 14.54
CA VAL A 116 -23.78 1.11 15.85
C VAL A 116 -24.50 2.33 16.41
N LYS A 117 -25.12 2.18 17.59
CA LYS A 117 -25.80 3.26 18.32
C LYS A 117 -25.17 3.40 19.70
N GLY A 118 -25.01 4.63 20.19
CA GLY A 118 -24.50 4.85 21.55
C GLY A 118 -23.69 6.14 21.68
N ASN A 119 -22.88 6.22 22.74
CA ASN A 119 -22.09 7.40 23.07
C ASN A 119 -20.58 7.23 22.80
N VAL A 120 -20.22 6.38 21.85
CA VAL A 120 -18.83 6.15 21.42
C VAL A 120 -18.32 7.21 20.43
N GLY A 121 -19.06 8.30 20.23
CA GLY A 121 -18.77 9.37 19.29
C GLY A 121 -19.11 8.98 17.85
N PRO A 122 -18.80 9.84 16.87
CA PRO A 122 -18.85 9.44 15.47
C PRO A 122 -17.88 8.29 15.23
N VAL A 123 -18.28 7.32 14.41
CA VAL A 123 -17.39 6.25 13.99
C VAL A 123 -16.63 6.66 12.74
N VAL A 124 -15.35 6.31 12.66
CA VAL A 124 -14.56 6.45 11.43
C VAL A 124 -14.55 5.12 10.71
N CYS A 125 -14.94 5.15 9.47
CA CYS A 125 -14.96 4.01 8.54
C CYS A 125 -14.93 4.54 7.11
N VAL A 126 -14.64 3.69 6.13
CA VAL A 126 -14.77 4.02 4.71
C VAL A 126 -16.25 4.23 4.40
N ASN A 127 -16.64 5.43 3.98
CA ASN A 127 -18.05 5.83 3.82
C ASN A 127 -18.24 6.90 2.74
N GLY A 128 -19.52 7.26 2.49
CA GLY A 128 -19.90 8.32 1.58
C GLY A 128 -19.53 8.02 0.13
N ASP A 129 -19.15 9.06 -0.60
CA ASP A 129 -18.76 8.98 -2.00
C ASP A 129 -17.30 8.54 -2.22
N PHE A 130 -16.58 8.23 -1.13
CA PHE A 130 -15.22 7.75 -1.23
C PHE A 130 -15.17 6.36 -1.86
N SER A 131 -14.21 6.14 -2.77
CA SER A 131 -14.05 4.84 -3.44
C SER A 131 -13.78 3.71 -2.43
N THR A 132 -14.67 2.74 -2.38
CA THR A 132 -14.52 1.57 -1.51
C THR A 132 -13.26 0.77 -1.85
N HIS A 133 -12.89 0.70 -3.12
CA HIS A 133 -11.66 0.04 -3.59
C HIS A 133 -10.42 0.62 -2.91
N PHE A 134 -10.21 1.93 -2.94
CA PHE A 134 -9.06 2.57 -2.31
C PHE A 134 -9.14 2.53 -0.79
N GLY A 135 -10.32 2.77 -0.21
CA GLY A 135 -10.51 2.67 1.25
C GLY A 135 -10.21 1.27 1.80
N ARG A 136 -10.58 0.22 1.07
CA ARG A 136 -10.28 -1.17 1.44
C ARG A 136 -8.78 -1.49 1.36
N ARG A 137 -8.05 -0.91 0.40
CA ARG A 137 -6.59 -1.10 0.34
C ARG A 137 -5.88 -0.60 1.59
N GLY A 138 -6.48 0.36 2.27
CA GLY A 138 -5.86 1.14 3.35
C GLY A 138 -5.05 2.31 2.80
N PRO A 139 -4.64 3.26 3.66
CA PRO A 139 -3.90 4.43 3.23
C PRO A 139 -2.50 4.09 2.72
N SER A 140 -2.16 4.50 1.51
CA SER A 140 -0.78 4.50 1.04
C SER A 140 0.01 5.55 1.81
N THR A 141 1.21 5.20 2.28
CA THR A 141 2.06 6.08 3.09
C THR A 141 3.33 6.44 2.37
N HIS A 142 3.77 7.69 2.51
CA HIS A 142 4.91 8.21 1.77
C HIS A 142 5.90 8.92 2.71
N MET A 143 7.19 8.88 2.33
CA MET A 143 8.25 9.71 2.91
C MET A 143 8.87 10.53 1.79
N SER A 144 8.57 11.83 1.75
CA SER A 144 9.20 12.77 0.81
C SER A 144 10.50 13.26 1.38
N TYR A 145 11.56 13.26 0.59
CA TYR A 145 12.91 13.63 1.03
C TYR A 145 13.29 15.03 0.60
N THR A 146 14.03 15.73 1.44
CA THR A 146 14.65 17.02 1.10
C THR A 146 15.98 16.76 0.39
N LEU A 147 16.02 16.97 -0.91
CA LEU A 147 17.24 16.90 -1.69
C LEU A 147 18.17 18.07 -1.37
N PRO A 148 19.51 17.89 -1.47
CA PRO A 148 20.45 18.99 -1.38
C PRO A 148 20.29 19.98 -2.53
N GLU A 149 20.81 21.19 -2.34
CA GLU A 149 20.88 22.21 -3.41
C GLU A 149 21.78 21.75 -4.56
N GLY A 150 21.44 22.19 -5.78
CA GLY A 150 22.17 21.91 -7.00
C GLY A 150 21.52 20.86 -7.90
N ASP A 151 22.22 20.52 -8.98
CA ASP A 151 21.79 19.56 -9.98
C ASP A 151 22.02 18.13 -9.46
N VAL A 152 21.00 17.52 -8.86
CA VAL A 152 21.08 16.14 -8.41
C VAL A 152 20.88 15.20 -9.58
N GLU A 153 21.89 14.39 -9.89
CA GLU A 153 21.84 13.42 -10.97
C GLU A 153 21.39 12.03 -10.49
N TRP A 154 21.82 11.60 -9.29
CA TRP A 154 21.52 10.28 -8.76
C TRP A 154 20.94 10.34 -7.37
N PHE A 155 19.98 9.46 -7.12
CA PHE A 155 19.42 9.20 -5.79
C PHE A 155 19.64 7.72 -5.46
N TYR A 156 20.25 7.48 -4.31
CA TYR A 156 20.48 6.14 -3.75
C TYR A 156 19.57 5.93 -2.56
N ASN A 157 18.98 4.74 -2.46
CA ASN A 157 18.16 4.34 -1.33
C ASN A 157 18.28 2.85 -1.08
N GLU A 158 18.06 2.44 0.16
CA GLU A 158 18.02 1.04 0.57
C GLU A 158 16.68 0.73 1.20
N VAL A 159 16.14 -0.46 0.94
CA VAL A 159 14.87 -0.92 1.52
C VAL A 159 15.12 -2.22 2.28
N VAL A 160 14.58 -2.28 3.51
CA VAL A 160 14.52 -3.50 4.32
C VAL A 160 13.06 -3.74 4.69
N VAL A 161 12.53 -4.89 4.30
CA VAL A 161 11.19 -5.34 4.68
C VAL A 161 11.35 -6.33 5.84
N PRO A 162 10.85 -6.04 7.05
CA PRO A 162 10.90 -7.00 8.15
C PRO A 162 9.95 -8.19 7.86
N GLU A 163 10.14 -9.31 8.56
CA GLU A 163 9.32 -10.51 8.33
C GLU A 163 7.82 -10.23 8.48
N GLU A 164 7.43 -9.49 9.51
CA GLU A 164 6.04 -9.10 9.75
C GLU A 164 5.49 -8.09 8.73
N GLY A 165 6.35 -7.45 7.96
CA GLY A 165 6.00 -6.49 6.90
C GLY A 165 5.93 -7.11 5.50
N ASP A 166 6.40 -8.35 5.34
CA ASP A 166 6.47 -9.04 4.04
C ASP A 166 5.11 -9.66 3.64
N ILE A 167 4.19 -8.79 3.27
CA ILE A 167 2.81 -9.16 2.96
C ILE A 167 2.60 -9.19 1.43
N PRO A 168 1.92 -10.21 0.88
CA PRO A 168 1.53 -10.23 -0.53
C PRO A 168 0.78 -8.98 -0.97
N SER A 169 0.88 -8.64 -2.26
CA SER A 169 0.25 -7.47 -2.85
C SER A 169 0.74 -6.14 -2.26
N SER A 170 2.02 -6.08 -1.90
CA SER A 170 2.67 -4.88 -1.37
C SER A 170 3.68 -4.31 -2.35
N TYR A 171 3.70 -2.97 -2.44
CA TYR A 171 4.75 -2.24 -3.16
C TYR A 171 5.57 -1.42 -2.17
N TYR A 172 6.84 -1.75 -2.08
CA TYR A 172 7.87 -1.08 -1.30
C TYR A 172 8.69 -0.23 -2.25
N MET A 173 8.17 0.95 -2.59
CA MET A 173 8.79 1.84 -3.57
C MET A 173 9.94 2.61 -2.96
N ALA A 174 11.15 2.42 -3.51
CA ALA A 174 12.38 2.97 -2.97
C ALA A 174 12.67 4.39 -3.44
N CYS A 175 12.64 4.61 -4.75
CA CYS A 175 13.07 5.86 -5.40
C CYS A 175 11.95 6.40 -6.28
N GLY A 176 11.09 7.26 -5.73
CA GLY A 176 10.14 8.06 -6.46
C GLY A 176 10.78 9.36 -6.94
N PHE A 177 10.35 9.83 -8.08
CA PHE A 177 10.79 11.10 -8.70
C PHE A 177 9.60 11.76 -9.38
N GLY A 178 9.75 12.97 -9.90
CA GLY A 178 8.65 13.75 -10.45
C GLY A 178 7.81 13.02 -11.51
N GLU A 179 8.43 12.14 -12.29
CA GLU A 179 7.82 11.53 -13.47
C GLU A 179 7.70 10.01 -13.39
N GLY A 180 7.92 9.41 -12.21
CA GLY A 180 7.83 7.96 -12.07
C GLY A 180 8.28 7.41 -10.72
N TYR A 181 8.52 6.10 -10.71
CA TYR A 181 8.83 5.36 -9.49
C TYR A 181 9.66 4.10 -9.77
N PHE A 182 10.47 3.73 -8.78
CA PHE A 182 11.35 2.57 -8.81
C PHE A 182 11.41 1.89 -7.45
N GLY A 183 11.15 0.59 -7.38
CA GLY A 183 11.14 -0.16 -6.13
C GLY A 183 10.90 -1.65 -6.31
N MET A 184 10.39 -2.32 -5.28
CA MET A 184 10.18 -3.77 -5.28
C MET A 184 8.78 -4.16 -4.81
N GLN A 185 8.25 -5.26 -5.34
CA GLN A 185 6.92 -5.77 -5.04
C GLN A 185 6.95 -7.21 -4.52
N ASN A 186 6.08 -7.50 -3.55
CA ASN A 186 5.69 -8.85 -3.21
C ASN A 186 4.39 -9.20 -3.97
N ASN A 187 4.51 -9.99 -5.03
CA ASN A 187 3.40 -10.42 -5.88
C ASN A 187 2.94 -11.86 -5.59
N THR A 188 3.31 -12.44 -4.44
CA THR A 188 2.92 -13.81 -4.08
C THR A 188 1.43 -14.05 -4.33
N PRO A 189 1.01 -15.17 -4.99
CA PRO A 189 1.82 -16.35 -5.35
C PRO A 189 2.68 -16.22 -6.62
N TYR A 190 2.66 -15.07 -7.29
CA TYR A 190 3.51 -14.80 -8.45
C TYR A 190 4.92 -14.36 -8.03
N PRO A 191 5.91 -14.43 -8.93
CA PRO A 191 7.28 -14.02 -8.62
C PRO A 191 7.38 -12.57 -8.16
N ARG A 192 8.22 -12.32 -7.16
CA ARG A 192 8.56 -10.98 -6.69
C ARG A 192 9.24 -10.18 -7.81
N ARG A 193 9.11 -8.85 -7.78
CA ARG A 193 9.60 -7.98 -8.85
C ARG A 193 10.38 -6.80 -8.31
N ILE A 194 11.39 -6.41 -9.08
CA ILE A 194 11.94 -5.06 -9.08
C ILE A 194 11.25 -4.34 -10.23
N LEU A 195 10.58 -3.22 -9.95
CA LEU A 195 9.69 -2.53 -10.87
C LEU A 195 10.10 -1.07 -11.03
N PHE A 196 10.25 -0.62 -12.27
CA PHE A 196 10.56 0.74 -12.65
C PHE A 196 9.63 1.24 -13.74
N SER A 197 8.99 2.41 -13.50
CA SER A 197 8.04 3.01 -14.43
C SER A 197 8.27 4.51 -14.60
N VAL A 198 8.04 5.00 -15.81
CA VAL A 198 8.10 6.43 -16.16
C VAL A 198 6.81 6.83 -16.84
N TRP A 199 6.09 7.82 -16.29
CA TRP A 199 4.84 8.33 -16.87
C TRP A 199 5.07 9.11 -18.16
N SER A 200 4.18 8.91 -19.13
CA SER A 200 4.04 9.79 -20.28
C SER A 200 3.64 11.22 -19.83
N PRO A 201 4.04 12.28 -20.55
CA PRO A 201 3.48 13.61 -20.34
C PRO A 201 2.00 13.72 -20.74
N PHE A 202 1.48 12.77 -21.52
CA PHE A 202 0.08 12.71 -21.92
C PHE A 202 -0.74 11.99 -20.85
N VAL A 203 -1.74 12.69 -20.31
CA VAL A 203 -2.60 12.17 -19.24
C VAL A 203 -3.69 11.28 -19.83
N THR A 204 -3.54 9.98 -19.69
CA THR A 204 -4.52 8.96 -20.07
C THR A 204 -4.28 7.69 -19.27
N ASP A 205 -5.32 6.90 -19.05
CA ASP A 205 -5.22 5.55 -18.48
C ASP A 205 -5.06 4.46 -19.56
N ASN A 206 -5.17 4.84 -20.84
CA ASN A 206 -5.03 3.93 -21.97
C ASN A 206 -3.72 4.22 -22.74
N PRO A 207 -2.69 3.38 -22.64
CA PRO A 207 -1.40 3.61 -23.30
C PRO A 207 -1.51 3.67 -24.84
N ALA A 208 -2.55 3.10 -25.44
CA ALA A 208 -2.77 3.15 -26.88
C ALA A 208 -3.14 4.57 -27.39
N GLU A 209 -3.62 5.44 -26.50
CA GLU A 209 -4.00 6.82 -26.84
C GLU A 209 -2.83 7.80 -26.81
N ILE A 210 -1.66 7.39 -26.30
CA ILE A 210 -0.49 8.26 -26.20
C ILE A 210 0.01 8.61 -27.60
N PRO A 211 0.04 9.91 -28.01
CA PRO A 211 0.66 10.31 -29.26
C PRO A 211 2.14 9.94 -29.32
N ASP A 212 2.67 9.57 -30.49
CA ASP A 212 4.06 9.16 -30.65
C ASP A 212 5.07 10.20 -30.13
N SER A 213 4.76 11.48 -30.28
CA SER A 213 5.61 12.59 -29.77
C SER A 213 5.63 12.71 -28.24
N MET A 214 4.72 12.02 -27.55
CA MET A 214 4.59 12.01 -26.08
C MET A 214 4.91 10.63 -25.48
N ARG A 215 5.25 9.64 -26.29
CA ARG A 215 5.64 8.31 -25.81
C ARG A 215 7.01 8.35 -25.11
N VAL A 216 7.07 7.68 -23.98
CA VAL A 216 8.34 7.37 -23.33
C VAL A 216 9.09 6.32 -24.15
N GLN A 217 10.35 6.58 -24.45
CA GLN A 217 11.17 5.76 -25.34
C GLN A 217 12.17 4.93 -24.53
N LEU A 218 12.20 3.63 -24.77
CA LEU A 218 13.24 2.77 -24.20
C LEU A 218 14.60 3.12 -24.83
N VAL A 219 15.58 3.46 -23.99
CA VAL A 219 16.98 3.71 -24.40
C VAL A 219 17.79 2.44 -24.27
N ARG A 220 17.71 1.78 -23.10
CA ARG A 220 18.39 0.51 -22.80
C ARG A 220 17.55 -0.30 -21.82
N LYS A 221 17.75 -1.60 -21.81
CA LYS A 221 17.20 -2.50 -20.78
C LYS A 221 18.26 -3.49 -20.30
N GLY A 222 18.11 -3.94 -19.07
CA GLY A 222 18.88 -5.05 -18.54
C GLY A 222 18.55 -6.37 -19.22
N GLU A 223 19.46 -7.30 -19.19
CA GLU A 223 19.34 -8.62 -19.85
C GLU A 223 18.09 -9.39 -19.36
N GLN A 224 17.80 -9.34 -18.05
CA GLN A 224 16.69 -10.04 -17.43
C GLN A 224 15.40 -9.20 -17.31
N THR A 225 15.39 -8.03 -17.94
CA THR A 225 14.28 -7.09 -17.81
C THR A 225 13.20 -7.31 -18.86
N THR A 226 11.97 -7.40 -18.42
CA THR A 226 10.76 -7.36 -19.24
C THR A 226 10.29 -5.91 -19.39
N ILE A 227 9.89 -5.53 -20.60
CA ILE A 227 9.41 -4.20 -20.94
C ILE A 227 7.94 -4.30 -21.33
N ASN A 228 7.12 -3.41 -20.75
CA ASN A 228 5.70 -3.25 -21.04
C ASN A 228 5.32 -1.77 -21.11
N ASP A 229 4.15 -1.48 -21.65
CA ASP A 229 3.40 -0.26 -21.36
C ASP A 229 2.47 -0.52 -20.16
N PHE A 230 2.18 0.50 -19.38
CA PHE A 230 1.20 0.43 -18.30
C PHE A 230 0.07 1.44 -18.49
N GLY A 231 -1.08 1.17 -17.87
CA GLY A 231 -2.28 2.01 -17.86
C GLY A 231 -3.05 1.87 -16.55
N ASN A 232 -4.25 2.46 -16.49
CA ASN A 232 -5.20 2.50 -15.37
C ASN A 232 -4.83 3.42 -14.17
N GLU A 233 -3.61 3.89 -14.08
CA GLU A 233 -3.16 4.90 -13.08
C GLU A 233 -2.21 5.89 -13.77
N GLY A 234 -2.69 6.54 -14.85
CA GLY A 234 -1.84 7.15 -15.84
C GLY A 234 -1.23 6.08 -16.75
N SER A 235 -0.38 6.47 -17.70
CA SER A 235 0.24 5.54 -18.64
C SER A 235 1.67 5.95 -19.00
N GLY A 236 2.47 4.98 -19.44
CA GLY A 236 3.86 5.21 -19.80
C GLY A 236 4.64 3.92 -20.01
N GLY A 237 5.97 4.00 -19.91
CA GLY A 237 6.87 2.87 -20.03
C GLY A 237 7.06 2.17 -18.68
N GLN A 238 6.94 0.85 -18.67
CA GLN A 238 7.19 0.00 -17.51
C GLN A 238 8.28 -1.01 -17.80
N SER A 239 9.13 -1.23 -16.82
CA SER A 239 10.16 -2.26 -16.85
C SER A 239 10.19 -3.00 -15.52
N TYR A 240 10.34 -4.32 -15.57
CA TYR A 240 10.52 -5.11 -14.37
C TYR A 240 11.42 -6.30 -14.60
N MET A 241 12.06 -6.76 -13.51
CA MET A 241 12.78 -8.01 -13.45
C MET A 241 12.28 -8.84 -12.27
N HIS A 242 12.31 -10.16 -12.42
CA HIS A 242 12.05 -11.07 -11.31
C HIS A 242 13.28 -11.13 -10.41
N TYR A 243 13.08 -10.92 -9.13
CA TYR A 243 14.13 -11.05 -8.13
C TYR A 243 13.51 -11.51 -6.81
N ASP A 244 13.98 -12.65 -6.30
CA ASP A 244 13.44 -13.30 -5.11
C ASP A 244 14.11 -12.77 -3.83
N TRP A 245 13.95 -11.45 -3.58
CA TRP A 245 14.41 -10.83 -2.35
C TRP A 245 13.71 -11.45 -1.12
N LYS A 246 14.39 -11.45 0.02
CA LYS A 246 13.90 -12.04 1.26
C LYS A 246 13.61 -10.97 2.30
N PRO A 247 12.65 -11.18 3.23
CA PRO A 247 12.49 -10.32 4.39
C PRO A 247 13.80 -10.25 5.18
N GLY A 248 14.10 -9.06 5.73
CA GLY A 248 15.36 -8.75 6.40
C GLY A 248 16.53 -8.45 5.46
N GLU A 249 16.44 -8.78 4.18
CA GLU A 249 17.47 -8.46 3.19
C GLU A 249 17.50 -6.96 2.90
N ARG A 250 18.72 -6.40 2.81
CA ARG A 250 18.95 -5.00 2.43
C ARG A 250 19.04 -4.88 0.92
N CYS A 251 17.96 -4.41 0.29
CA CYS A 251 17.86 -4.19 -1.14
C CYS A 251 18.29 -2.77 -1.49
N ARG A 252 19.21 -2.61 -2.47
CA ARG A 252 19.83 -1.32 -2.81
C ARG A 252 19.39 -0.85 -4.18
N PHE A 253 19.02 0.42 -4.26
CA PHE A 253 18.45 1.07 -5.43
C PHE A 253 19.26 2.31 -5.79
N LEU A 254 19.56 2.47 -7.07
CA LEU A 254 20.24 3.65 -7.62
C LEU A 254 19.44 4.16 -8.82
N MET A 255 18.89 5.37 -8.68
CA MET A 255 18.06 6.00 -9.70
C MET A 255 18.71 7.27 -10.23
N GLY A 256 18.94 7.32 -11.54
CA GLY A 256 19.51 8.46 -12.24
C GLY A 256 18.48 9.23 -13.05
N VAL A 257 18.55 10.56 -13.00
CA VAL A 257 17.76 11.47 -13.82
C VAL A 257 18.65 12.53 -14.41
N ARG A 258 18.72 12.60 -15.73
CA ARG A 258 19.62 13.49 -16.43
C ARG A 258 18.94 14.17 -17.62
N PRO A 259 19.06 15.53 -17.73
CA PRO A 259 18.64 16.25 -18.92
C PRO A 259 19.30 15.68 -20.19
N ASP A 260 18.56 15.63 -21.29
CA ASP A 260 19.05 15.22 -22.59
C ASP A 260 18.65 16.27 -23.66
N LYS A 261 19.06 16.06 -24.89
CA LYS A 261 18.79 16.99 -26.01
C LYS A 261 17.29 17.04 -26.33
N ASN A 262 16.86 18.10 -27.01
CA ASN A 262 15.53 18.26 -27.59
C ASN A 262 14.39 18.23 -26.55
N ASN A 263 14.57 18.89 -25.41
CA ASN A 263 13.58 18.91 -24.33
C ASN A 263 13.15 17.51 -23.90
N THR A 264 14.14 16.66 -23.62
CA THR A 264 13.93 15.31 -23.08
C THR A 264 14.77 15.08 -21.83
N THR A 265 14.42 14.09 -21.03
CA THR A 265 15.16 13.65 -19.85
C THR A 265 15.31 12.15 -19.88
N VAL A 266 16.47 11.65 -19.50
CA VAL A 266 16.77 10.22 -19.40
C VAL A 266 16.71 9.79 -17.94
N TYR A 267 15.94 8.75 -17.67
CA TYR A 267 15.70 8.11 -16.37
C TYR A 267 16.30 6.72 -16.40
N THR A 268 17.24 6.44 -15.50
CA THR A 268 17.98 5.17 -15.49
C THR A 268 17.95 4.54 -14.11
N ALA A 269 17.51 3.29 -14.03
CA ALA A 269 17.35 2.54 -12.79
C ALA A 269 18.34 1.35 -12.74
N TYR A 270 19.10 1.28 -11.65
CA TYR A 270 19.96 0.14 -11.32
C TYR A 270 19.53 -0.45 -9.98
N PHE A 271 19.49 -1.77 -9.91
CA PHE A 271 19.28 -2.55 -8.71
C PHE A 271 20.56 -3.34 -8.37
N TYR A 272 20.95 -3.37 -7.09
CA TYR A 272 22.08 -4.17 -6.67
C TYR A 272 21.65 -5.62 -6.45
N ASP A 273 22.12 -6.51 -7.30
CA ASP A 273 21.90 -7.94 -7.16
C ASP A 273 22.80 -8.52 -6.07
N ASN A 274 22.25 -8.80 -4.89
CA ASN A 274 22.98 -9.35 -3.76
C ASN A 274 23.51 -10.78 -4.02
N HIS A 275 22.90 -11.52 -4.95
CA HIS A 275 23.35 -12.87 -5.31
C HIS A 275 24.60 -12.83 -6.20
N GLN A 276 24.68 -11.83 -7.08
CA GLN A 276 25.80 -11.66 -8.00
C GLN A 276 26.82 -10.62 -7.52
N ASN A 277 26.51 -9.90 -6.42
CA ASN A 277 27.31 -8.79 -5.87
C ASN A 277 27.68 -7.72 -6.92
N LYS A 278 26.69 -7.32 -7.73
CA LYS A 278 26.87 -6.29 -8.77
C LYS A 278 25.63 -5.44 -8.97
N TRP A 279 25.84 -4.24 -9.49
CA TRP A 279 24.76 -3.41 -10.01
C TRP A 279 24.25 -3.99 -11.34
N SER A 280 22.96 -4.14 -11.47
CA SER A 280 22.26 -4.62 -12.67
C SER A 280 21.34 -3.52 -13.19
N LEU A 281 21.50 -3.19 -14.47
CA LEU A 281 20.57 -2.26 -15.14
C LEU A 281 19.18 -2.89 -15.16
N VAL A 282 18.19 -2.14 -14.69
CA VAL A 282 16.77 -2.47 -14.91
C VAL A 282 16.36 -1.90 -16.27
N ALA A 283 16.34 -0.60 -16.42
CA ALA A 283 16.09 0.05 -17.71
C ALA A 283 16.58 1.50 -17.69
N SER A 284 16.69 2.06 -18.91
CA SER A 284 16.85 3.49 -19.12
C SER A 284 15.77 3.97 -20.10
N TRP A 285 14.98 4.96 -19.67
CA TRP A 285 13.87 5.52 -20.42
C TRP A 285 14.13 6.98 -20.76
N ARG A 286 13.79 7.42 -21.97
CA ARG A 286 13.74 8.84 -22.36
C ARG A 286 12.32 9.33 -22.36
N ARG A 287 12.03 10.35 -21.55
CA ARG A 287 10.75 11.02 -21.48
C ARG A 287 10.80 12.36 -22.22
N PRO A 288 9.88 12.62 -23.16
CA PRO A 288 9.80 13.90 -23.86
C PRO A 288 9.13 14.98 -23.00
N GLN A 289 9.19 16.22 -23.48
CA GLN A 289 8.56 17.43 -22.94
C GLN A 289 8.99 17.80 -21.53
N ILE A 290 10.20 17.45 -21.14
CA ILE A 290 10.81 17.90 -19.88
C ILE A 290 12.33 17.90 -20.00
N THR A 291 12.96 18.92 -19.38
CA THR A 291 14.41 19.00 -19.20
C THR A 291 14.65 19.22 -17.71
N THR A 292 15.03 18.17 -16.98
CA THR A 292 15.18 18.24 -15.53
C THR A 292 16.27 17.32 -15.02
N TRP A 293 16.81 17.66 -13.87
CA TRP A 293 17.55 16.79 -12.96
C TRP A 293 16.57 16.07 -12.02
N TYR A 294 17.09 15.29 -11.08
CA TYR A 294 16.27 14.56 -10.10
C TYR A 294 15.48 15.54 -9.23
N THR A 295 14.18 15.39 -9.20
CA THR A 295 13.27 16.18 -8.38
C THR A 295 12.28 15.31 -7.64
N HIS A 296 11.67 15.82 -6.58
CA HIS A 296 10.60 15.17 -5.84
C HIS A 296 10.97 13.76 -5.34
N ALA A 297 12.16 13.63 -4.73
CA ALA A 297 12.58 12.35 -4.16
C ALA A 297 11.62 11.91 -3.06
N TYR A 298 11.09 10.67 -3.15
CA TYR A 298 10.21 10.09 -2.14
C TYR A 298 10.24 8.56 -2.17
N SER A 299 9.78 7.96 -1.09
CA SER A 299 9.47 6.53 -1.01
C SER A 299 8.01 6.35 -0.64
N PHE A 300 7.41 5.20 -0.97
CA PHE A 300 6.10 4.84 -0.46
C PHE A 300 5.97 3.37 -0.11
N LEU A 301 5.00 3.10 0.75
CA LEU A 301 4.49 1.77 1.07
C LEU A 301 3.01 1.71 0.71
N GLU A 302 2.65 0.74 -0.13
CA GLU A 302 1.31 0.59 -0.66
C GLU A 302 0.85 -0.87 -0.65
N ASN A 303 -0.44 -1.06 -0.37
CA ASN A 303 -1.18 -2.27 -0.67
C ASN A 303 -1.98 -2.07 -1.97
N PHE A 304 -1.75 -2.89 -2.99
CA PHE A 304 -2.51 -2.79 -4.24
C PHE A 304 -3.66 -3.80 -4.36
N ASN A 305 -3.98 -4.55 -3.27
CA ASN A 305 -5.08 -5.51 -3.25
C ASN A 305 -6.12 -5.14 -2.17
N PRO A 306 -7.36 -4.75 -2.55
CA PRO A 306 -8.37 -4.30 -1.60
C PRO A 306 -8.81 -5.37 -0.60
N VAL A 307 -8.66 -6.67 -0.91
CA VAL A 307 -9.05 -7.72 0.04
C VAL A 307 -8.05 -7.91 1.18
N MET A 308 -6.86 -7.32 1.09
CA MET A 308 -5.76 -7.47 2.06
C MET A 308 -5.53 -6.23 2.94
N GLY A 309 -6.42 -5.24 2.92
CA GLY A 309 -6.25 -4.01 3.71
C GLY A 309 -6.38 -4.19 5.23
N HIS A 310 -6.81 -5.38 5.68
CA HIS A 310 -6.86 -5.75 7.09
C HIS A 310 -5.53 -6.30 7.65
N ILE A 311 -4.48 -6.34 6.84
CA ILE A 311 -3.15 -6.83 7.23
C ILE A 311 -2.17 -5.66 7.25
N THR A 312 -1.46 -5.49 8.36
CA THR A 312 -0.45 -4.43 8.53
C THR A 312 0.78 -4.70 7.69
N ARG A 313 1.29 -3.66 7.05
CA ARG A 313 2.55 -3.64 6.29
C ARG A 313 3.53 -2.69 6.94
N LYS A 314 4.83 -3.01 6.87
CA LYS A 314 5.91 -2.16 7.33
C LYS A 314 7.13 -2.31 6.43
N ALA A 315 7.85 -1.21 6.21
CA ALA A 315 9.16 -1.23 5.56
C ALA A 315 10.05 -0.13 6.13
N TYR A 316 11.35 -0.38 6.10
CA TYR A 316 12.39 0.58 6.40
C TYR A 316 13.02 1.08 5.12
N TYR A 317 13.29 2.39 5.09
CA TYR A 317 13.97 3.10 4.01
C TYR A 317 15.24 3.68 4.60
N CYS A 318 16.38 3.16 4.16
CA CYS A 318 17.65 3.31 4.83
C CYS A 318 18.65 4.03 3.95
N ASN A 319 19.61 4.72 4.56
CA ASN A 319 20.84 5.17 3.91
C ASN A 319 20.63 5.97 2.61
N GLN A 320 19.74 6.99 2.63
CA GLN A 320 19.49 7.82 1.47
C GLN A 320 20.66 8.77 1.19
N TRP A 321 21.06 8.83 -0.09
CA TRP A 321 22.08 9.75 -0.60
C TRP A 321 21.68 10.35 -1.94
N ALA A 322 22.09 11.58 -2.17
CA ALA A 322 22.00 12.24 -3.44
C ALA A 322 23.40 12.51 -4.01
N ARG A 323 23.61 12.28 -5.30
CA ARG A 323 24.84 12.63 -5.99
C ARG A 323 24.57 13.72 -7.01
N THR A 324 25.29 14.82 -6.88
CA THR A 324 25.19 15.95 -7.81
C THR A 324 25.92 15.65 -9.13
N ALA A 325 25.60 16.40 -10.18
CA ALA A 325 26.17 16.23 -11.52
C ALA A 325 27.70 16.46 -11.57
N ASP A 326 28.25 17.22 -10.60
CA ASP A 326 29.69 17.38 -10.41
C ASP A 326 30.35 16.21 -9.65
N GLY A 327 29.58 15.19 -9.30
CA GLY A 327 30.06 13.93 -8.73
C GLY A 327 30.13 13.85 -7.21
N LYS A 328 29.60 14.85 -6.49
CA LYS A 328 29.64 14.88 -5.02
C LYS A 328 28.47 14.14 -4.40
N TRP A 329 28.73 13.17 -3.53
CA TRP A 329 27.72 12.52 -2.69
C TRP A 329 27.38 13.37 -1.47
N LEU A 330 26.08 13.54 -1.21
CA LEU A 330 25.51 14.28 -0.08
C LEU A 330 24.46 13.41 0.60
N PRO A 331 24.50 13.27 1.94
CA PRO A 331 23.52 12.49 2.66
C PRO A 331 22.15 13.19 2.64
N VAL A 332 21.09 12.38 2.53
CA VAL A 332 19.70 12.84 2.62
C VAL A 332 19.13 12.36 3.95
N THR A 333 18.99 13.28 4.90
CA THR A 333 18.63 12.98 6.29
C THR A 333 17.30 13.56 6.72
N GLN A 334 16.69 14.40 5.91
CA GLN A 334 15.40 15.04 6.20
C GLN A 334 14.30 14.43 5.33
N GLY A 335 13.21 14.06 5.97
CA GLY A 335 12.02 13.56 5.32
C GLY A 335 10.75 14.21 5.85
N ARG A 336 9.67 14.08 5.11
CA ARG A 336 8.33 14.51 5.49
C ARG A 336 7.34 13.41 5.19
N PHE A 337 6.61 12.99 6.21
CA PHE A 337 5.54 12.02 6.06
C PHE A 337 4.36 12.61 5.30
N THR A 338 3.81 11.87 4.36
CA THR A 338 2.53 12.15 3.71
C THR A 338 1.74 10.85 3.51
N CYS A 339 0.48 10.95 3.13
CA CYS A 339 -0.36 9.82 2.77
C CYS A 339 -1.29 10.17 1.60
N ASP A 340 -1.94 9.17 1.05
CA ASP A 340 -2.91 9.32 -0.04
C ASP A 340 -4.24 9.94 0.42
N ALA A 341 -5.23 9.97 -0.49
CA ALA A 341 -6.56 10.49 -0.21
C ALA A 341 -7.29 9.71 0.90
N THR A 342 -7.06 8.39 1.04
CA THR A 342 -7.66 7.55 2.08
C THR A 342 -7.29 8.05 3.48
N GLY A 343 -6.02 8.37 3.69
CA GLY A 343 -5.53 8.94 4.94
C GLY A 343 -5.91 10.42 5.09
N ASN A 344 -5.67 11.25 4.06
CA ASN A 344 -5.94 12.69 4.11
C ASN A 344 -7.41 13.04 4.35
N GLN A 345 -8.35 12.23 3.83
CA GLN A 345 -9.79 12.36 4.08
C GLN A 345 -10.25 11.63 5.34
N LYS A 346 -9.31 11.05 6.10
CA LYS A 346 -9.58 10.34 7.36
C LYS A 346 -10.59 9.19 7.21
N GLN A 347 -10.61 8.53 6.04
CA GLN A 347 -11.43 7.34 5.81
C GLN A 347 -10.91 6.14 6.61
N ARG A 348 -9.59 6.11 6.84
CA ARG A 348 -8.89 5.17 7.73
C ARG A 348 -7.80 5.92 8.50
N LEU A 349 -7.52 5.46 9.73
CA LEU A 349 -6.56 6.08 10.65
C LEU A 349 -5.56 5.03 11.18
N ASP A 350 -5.08 4.17 10.28
CA ASP A 350 -4.11 3.11 10.55
C ASP A 350 -2.91 3.26 9.60
N TYR A 351 -2.18 4.36 9.78
CA TYR A 351 -1.02 4.71 8.96
C TYR A 351 -0.03 5.60 9.71
N LYS A 352 1.25 5.32 9.55
CA LYS A 352 2.30 6.00 10.28
C LYS A 352 3.62 5.96 9.51
N GLY A 353 4.48 6.90 9.79
CA GLY A 353 5.88 6.91 9.41
C GLY A 353 6.72 7.54 10.52
N GLY A 354 8.03 7.47 10.40
CA GLY A 354 8.93 8.03 11.38
C GLY A 354 10.37 7.65 11.16
N VAL A 355 11.16 7.75 12.23
CA VAL A 355 12.54 7.28 12.30
C VAL A 355 12.65 6.25 13.42
N GLU A 356 13.23 5.09 13.13
CA GLU A 356 13.49 4.00 14.06
C GLU A 356 14.87 3.44 13.74
N ASN A 357 15.73 3.30 14.75
CA ASN A 357 17.13 2.86 14.61
C ASN A 357 17.92 3.65 13.54
N ASN A 358 17.65 4.94 13.44
CA ASN A 358 18.23 5.86 12.44
C ASN A 358 17.82 5.60 10.97
N ASP A 359 16.83 4.78 10.73
CA ASP A 359 16.22 4.56 9.41
C ASP A 359 14.81 5.17 9.36
N PHE A 360 14.39 5.70 8.22
CA PHE A 360 13.00 6.03 8.02
C PHE A 360 12.17 4.75 7.92
N PHE A 361 10.95 4.77 8.45
CA PHE A 361 10.00 3.68 8.25
C PHE A 361 8.63 4.19 7.82
N LEU A 362 7.90 3.33 7.15
CA LEU A 362 6.49 3.50 6.84
C LEU A 362 5.73 2.25 7.28
N THR A 363 4.51 2.45 7.79
CA THR A 363 3.58 1.37 8.11
C THR A 363 2.15 1.77 7.79
N MET A 364 1.33 0.82 7.33
CA MET A 364 -0.03 1.07 6.91
C MET A 364 -0.91 -0.19 6.95
N GLY A 365 -2.23 0.02 7.04
CA GLY A 365 -3.22 -1.05 7.04
C GLY A 365 -3.31 -1.82 8.35
N GLY A 366 -4.23 -2.81 8.43
CA GLY A 366 -4.34 -3.69 9.58
C GLY A 366 -5.12 -3.13 10.77
N PHE A 367 -5.67 -1.92 10.65
CA PHE A 367 -6.52 -1.29 11.67
C PHE A 367 -5.84 -1.09 13.04
N PHE A 368 -4.54 -0.82 13.06
CA PHE A 368 -3.86 -0.43 14.29
C PHE A 368 -4.29 0.97 14.77
N ASN A 369 -4.14 1.23 16.08
CA ASN A 369 -4.68 2.43 16.73
C ASN A 369 -3.68 3.60 16.80
N ASP A 370 -2.96 3.86 15.71
CA ASP A 370 -2.02 4.98 15.64
C ASP A 370 -2.04 5.58 14.23
N PHE A 371 -1.92 6.90 14.14
CA PHE A 371 -1.82 7.59 12.86
C PHE A 371 -1.05 8.89 12.99
N LEU A 372 -0.53 9.35 11.88
CA LEU A 372 0.29 10.56 11.81
C LEU A 372 -0.32 11.54 10.82
N GLU A 373 -0.37 12.81 11.18
CA GLU A 373 -0.86 13.86 10.28
C GLU A 373 0.11 14.04 9.09
N SER A 374 -0.47 14.17 7.90
CA SER A 374 0.29 14.44 6.68
C SER A 374 1.05 15.77 6.79
N GLY A 375 2.28 15.79 6.34
CA GLY A 375 3.17 16.95 6.44
C GLY A 375 4.13 16.93 7.65
N THR A 376 4.06 15.89 8.53
CA THR A 376 4.94 15.79 9.68
C THR A 376 6.40 15.59 9.25
N PRO A 377 7.34 16.48 9.67
CA PRO A 377 8.75 16.37 9.31
C PRO A 377 9.48 15.37 10.22
N PHE A 378 10.51 14.75 9.66
CA PHE A 378 11.44 13.88 10.37
C PHE A 378 12.88 14.17 9.97
N THR A 379 13.80 13.99 10.91
CA THR A 379 15.24 14.08 10.67
C THR A 379 15.90 12.85 11.24
N ARG A 380 16.73 12.19 10.44
CA ARG A 380 17.65 11.16 10.93
C ARG A 380 18.89 11.85 11.49
N GLU A 381 19.31 11.46 12.68
CA GLU A 381 20.59 11.92 13.20
C GLU A 381 21.71 11.19 12.46
N GLY A 382 22.60 11.97 11.85
CA GLY A 382 23.57 11.42 10.93
C GLY A 382 24.72 10.69 11.59
N ASN A 383 24.66 9.38 11.71
CA ASN A 383 25.85 8.55 11.54
C ASN A 383 25.94 8.05 10.09
N VAL A 384 25.75 8.95 9.15
CA VAL A 384 25.95 8.69 7.73
C VAL A 384 27.45 8.82 7.49
N THR A 385 28.16 7.75 7.81
CA THR A 385 29.63 7.79 7.88
C THR A 385 30.30 7.57 6.56
N GLU A 386 29.61 6.92 5.59
CA GLU A 386 30.22 6.62 4.29
C GLU A 386 29.19 6.70 3.16
N ALA A 387 29.57 7.40 2.10
CA ALA A 387 28.79 7.44 0.86
C ALA A 387 28.69 6.03 0.24
N PRO A 388 27.63 5.76 -0.56
CA PRO A 388 27.51 4.48 -1.24
C PRO A 388 28.74 4.22 -2.14
N ASP A 389 29.30 3.03 -2.03
CA ASP A 389 30.37 2.57 -2.94
C ASP A 389 29.73 2.15 -4.27
N VAL A 390 29.68 3.09 -5.23
CA VAL A 390 29.17 2.86 -6.56
C VAL A 390 30.27 3.21 -7.57
N ASP A 391 30.81 2.19 -8.20
CA ASP A 391 31.73 2.38 -9.31
C ASP A 391 30.96 2.64 -10.62
N PHE A 392 30.78 3.93 -10.95
CA PHE A 392 30.08 4.34 -12.17
C PHE A 392 30.74 3.89 -13.46
N SER A 393 32.02 3.51 -13.42
CA SER A 393 32.73 2.98 -14.62
C SER A 393 32.27 1.57 -14.98
N THR A 394 31.65 0.85 -14.03
CA THR A 394 31.12 -0.51 -14.22
C THR A 394 29.63 -0.54 -14.51
N LEU A 395 28.95 0.60 -14.42
CA LEU A 395 27.53 0.71 -14.77
C LEU A 395 27.39 0.73 -16.30
N GLU A 396 26.81 -0.33 -16.85
CA GLU A 396 26.55 -0.48 -18.29
C GLU A 396 25.48 0.46 -18.84
#